data_1075d9695f7ff159599122ef096ad1d3
#
_entry.id   1075d9695f7ff159599122ef096ad1d3
#
_cell.length_a   1.000
_cell.length_b   1.000
_cell.length_c   1.000
_cell.angle_alpha   90.00
_cell.angle_beta   90.00
_cell.angle_gamma   90.00
#
_symmetry.space_group_name_H-M   'P 1'
#
loop_
_entity.id
_entity.type
_entity.pdbx_description
1 polymer ?
#
loop_
_entity_poly.entity_id
_entity_poly.type
_entity_poly.pdbx_seq_one_letter_code
_entity_poly.pdbx_strand_id
1 'polypeptide(L)'
;MKAREPRLGLTIGLVLLISLFGTASMAFSGLQGEYELMDGEPSLHESGKVILFEFADFYCPHCHMFEHVVVTKLQQEFGDKFESRMIGFPVMPGKLPTVFEMYNQAVTMGKGQKMKEILFQFIHNQDIHNFDKTIRTLVLKEVGLDRIEFEAGLASGKPFQTLGKNKKWGERIKVTQTPTVVLDGNIRIKNLNFDNLKVVIQSILDRDRKS
;
A
#
# COMPACT_ATOMS: atom_id res chain seq x y z
N MET A 1 -37.79 38.32 85.60
CA MET A 1 -37.75 36.92 85.20
C MET A 1 -37.78 36.95 83.68
N LYS A 2 -36.65 36.61 83.03
CA LYS A 2 -36.46 36.73 81.58
C LYS A 2 -36.67 35.40 80.97
N ALA A 3 -37.65 35.29 80.04
CA ALA A 3 -37.89 34.11 79.24
C ALA A 3 -36.81 34.04 78.14
N ARG A 4 -36.23 32.86 77.99
CA ARG A 4 -35.25 32.53 76.90
C ARG A 4 -35.98 31.89 75.78
N GLU A 5 -35.90 32.46 74.61
CA GLU A 5 -36.39 31.87 73.37
C GLU A 5 -35.38 30.86 72.81
N PRO A 6 -35.83 29.72 72.22
CA PRO A 6 -34.92 28.78 71.57
C PRO A 6 -34.64 29.20 70.14
N ARG A 7 -33.36 29.30 69.76
CA ARG A 7 -32.89 29.54 68.43
C ARG A 7 -33.04 28.26 67.57
N LEU A 8 -33.88 28.36 66.60
CA LEU A 8 -34.04 27.32 65.56
C LEU A 8 -32.84 27.34 64.60
N GLY A 9 -31.98 26.35 64.68
CA GLY A 9 -30.83 26.21 63.78
C GLY A 9 -31.27 25.64 62.45
N LEU A 10 -31.14 26.44 61.40
CA LEU A 10 -31.38 26.07 59.99
C LEU A 10 -30.11 25.35 59.47
N THR A 11 -30.15 24.00 59.44
CA THR A 11 -29.12 23.21 58.82
C THR A 11 -29.36 23.19 57.29
N ILE A 12 -28.56 23.97 56.57
CA ILE A 12 -28.52 23.93 55.10
C ILE A 12 -27.75 22.66 54.70
N GLY A 13 -28.51 21.68 54.24
CA GLY A 13 -27.95 20.48 53.65
C GLY A 13 -27.36 20.81 52.25
N LEU A 14 -26.02 20.81 52.17
CA LEU A 14 -25.29 20.93 50.92
C LEU A 14 -25.42 19.60 50.14
N VAL A 15 -26.32 19.53 49.19
CA VAL A 15 -26.43 18.40 48.28
C VAL A 15 -25.32 18.53 47.23
N LEU A 16 -24.24 17.73 47.41
CA LEU A 16 -23.16 17.59 46.42
C LEU A 16 -23.68 16.78 45.22
N LEU A 17 -24.08 17.47 44.16
CA LEU A 17 -24.32 16.86 42.85
C LEU A 17 -22.95 16.48 42.28
N ILE A 18 -22.54 15.20 42.49
CA ILE A 18 -21.43 14.61 41.77
C ILE A 18 -21.92 14.29 40.34
N SER A 19 -21.66 15.23 39.44
CA SER A 19 -21.80 14.99 38.00
C SER A 19 -20.73 13.98 37.59
N LEU A 20 -21.12 12.71 37.40
CA LEU A 20 -20.32 11.73 36.69
C LEU A 20 -20.17 12.19 35.24
N PHE A 21 -19.16 12.97 34.97
CA PHE A 21 -18.63 13.09 33.61
C PHE A 21 -17.98 11.75 33.26
N GLY A 22 -18.76 10.86 32.69
CA GLY A 22 -18.23 9.69 32.02
C GLY A 22 -17.32 10.18 30.89
N THR A 23 -16.01 10.19 31.12
CA THR A 23 -15.04 10.27 30.02
C THR A 23 -15.24 9.02 29.17
N ALA A 24 -16.02 9.14 28.11
CA ALA A 24 -15.97 8.17 27.03
C ALA A 24 -14.52 8.19 26.52
N SER A 25 -13.69 7.27 27.02
CA SER A 25 -12.44 6.90 26.39
C SER A 25 -12.83 6.45 25.00
N MET A 26 -12.66 7.33 24.00
CA MET A 26 -12.59 6.89 22.62
C MET A 26 -11.37 5.97 22.58
N ALA A 27 -11.62 4.68 22.70
CA ALA A 27 -10.63 3.68 22.37
C ALA A 27 -10.25 3.96 20.92
N PHE A 28 -9.07 4.52 20.75
CA PHE A 28 -8.41 4.63 19.45
C PHE A 28 -8.17 3.19 19.02
N SER A 29 -9.15 2.59 18.34
CA SER A 29 -9.03 1.24 17.83
C SER A 29 -8.01 1.31 16.71
N GLY A 30 -6.77 0.92 17.00
CA GLY A 30 -5.74 0.71 16.01
C GLY A 30 -6.29 -0.18 14.89
N LEU A 31 -5.69 -0.14 13.73
CA LEU A 31 -6.02 -1.08 12.66
C LEU A 31 -5.85 -2.51 13.16
N GLN A 32 -6.64 -3.43 12.61
CA GLN A 32 -6.51 -4.87 12.90
C GLN A 32 -5.48 -5.52 11.96
N GLY A 33 -4.86 -6.62 12.40
CA GLY A 33 -3.89 -7.39 11.63
C GLY A 33 -2.43 -7.12 11.99
N GLU A 34 -1.53 -7.74 11.23
CA GLU A 34 -0.08 -7.68 11.45
C GLU A 34 0.57 -6.63 10.55
N TYR A 35 0.80 -5.47 11.09
CA TYR A 35 1.40 -4.33 10.39
C TYR A 35 2.33 -3.52 11.30
N GLU A 36 2.99 -2.54 10.72
CA GLU A 36 3.82 -1.54 11.38
C GLU A 36 3.54 -0.17 10.76
N LEU A 37 3.31 0.84 11.59
CA LEU A 37 3.29 2.23 11.12
C LEU A 37 4.73 2.71 10.94
N MET A 38 5.02 3.27 9.78
CA MET A 38 6.34 3.79 9.47
C MET A 38 6.43 5.26 9.86
N ASP A 39 7.18 5.53 10.93
CA ASP A 39 7.39 6.89 11.41
C ASP A 39 8.10 7.75 10.35
N GLY A 40 7.60 8.97 10.13
CA GLY A 40 8.17 9.92 9.20
C GLY A 40 7.78 9.71 7.72
N GLU A 41 7.07 8.62 7.38
CA GLU A 41 6.50 8.46 6.04
C GLU A 41 5.09 9.08 5.97
N PRO A 42 4.81 9.87 4.92
CA PRO A 42 3.49 10.48 4.77
C PRO A 42 2.43 9.42 4.45
N SER A 43 1.24 9.61 4.99
CA SER A 43 0.07 8.86 4.52
C SER A 43 -0.34 9.36 3.14
N LEU A 44 -0.55 8.41 2.23
CA LEU A 44 -1.12 8.62 0.89
C LEU A 44 -2.56 8.11 0.82
N HIS A 45 -3.19 7.98 1.98
CA HIS A 45 -4.54 7.45 2.10
C HIS A 45 -5.58 8.32 1.38
N GLU A 46 -6.45 7.65 0.62
CA GLU A 46 -7.62 8.23 -0.02
C GLU A 46 -8.88 7.62 0.62
N SER A 47 -9.77 8.46 1.16
CA SER A 47 -10.98 7.96 1.83
C SER A 47 -11.80 7.04 0.91
N GLY A 48 -12.16 5.87 1.43
CA GLY A 48 -12.91 4.84 0.72
C GLY A 48 -12.07 3.95 -0.22
N LYS A 49 -10.76 4.16 -0.30
CA LYS A 49 -9.86 3.38 -1.14
C LYS A 49 -8.54 3.10 -0.43
N VAL A 50 -8.02 1.90 -0.58
CA VAL A 50 -6.70 1.50 -0.07
C VAL A 50 -5.75 1.26 -1.23
N ILE A 51 -4.58 1.88 -1.18
CA ILE A 51 -3.52 1.73 -2.17
C ILE A 51 -2.43 0.81 -1.61
N LEU A 52 -2.20 -0.31 -2.27
CA LEU A 52 -1.11 -1.22 -1.98
C LEU A 52 0.09 -0.89 -2.86
N PHE A 53 1.20 -0.51 -2.24
CA PHE A 53 2.49 -0.36 -2.88
C PHE A 53 3.31 -1.63 -2.65
N GLU A 54 3.63 -2.36 -3.71
CA GLU A 54 4.47 -3.55 -3.67
C GLU A 54 5.86 -3.22 -4.20
N PHE A 55 6.87 -3.26 -3.35
CA PHE A 55 8.26 -3.26 -3.79
C PHE A 55 8.58 -4.66 -4.30
N ALA A 56 8.74 -4.77 -5.60
CA ALA A 56 8.88 -6.05 -6.27
C ALA A 56 10.00 -6.06 -7.30
N ASP A 57 10.57 -7.26 -7.47
CA ASP A 57 11.51 -7.58 -8.54
C ASP A 57 10.86 -8.56 -9.51
N PHE A 58 10.89 -8.25 -10.80
CA PHE A 58 10.32 -9.11 -11.84
C PHE A 58 10.96 -10.51 -11.88
N TYR A 59 12.20 -10.65 -11.46
CA TYR A 59 12.90 -11.94 -11.42
C TYR A 59 12.70 -12.70 -10.10
N CYS A 60 11.94 -12.15 -9.16
CA CYS A 60 11.65 -12.78 -7.87
C CYS A 60 10.42 -13.71 -7.96
N PRO A 61 10.55 -15.04 -7.76
CA PRO A 61 9.41 -15.96 -7.81
C PRO A 61 8.33 -15.65 -6.76
N HIS A 62 8.74 -15.15 -5.60
CA HIS A 62 7.79 -14.77 -4.54
C HIS A 62 6.94 -13.56 -4.93
N CYS A 63 7.49 -12.60 -5.68
CA CYS A 63 6.72 -11.48 -6.23
C CYS A 63 5.71 -11.96 -7.25
N HIS A 64 6.12 -12.84 -8.18
CA HIS A 64 5.20 -13.46 -9.14
C HIS A 64 4.03 -14.17 -8.44
N MET A 65 4.34 -15.00 -7.42
CA MET A 65 3.30 -15.69 -6.63
C MET A 65 2.39 -14.71 -5.88
N PHE A 66 2.95 -13.67 -5.26
CA PHE A 66 2.18 -12.66 -4.53
C PHE A 66 1.19 -11.94 -5.44
N GLU A 67 1.65 -11.45 -6.58
CA GLU A 67 0.80 -10.80 -7.59
C GLU A 67 -0.30 -11.74 -8.11
N HIS A 68 0.08 -12.95 -8.50
CA HIS A 68 -0.85 -13.87 -9.14
C HIS A 68 -1.90 -14.44 -8.17
N VAL A 69 -1.54 -14.65 -6.91
CA VAL A 69 -2.42 -15.28 -5.92
C VAL A 69 -3.05 -14.26 -4.98
N VAL A 70 -2.23 -13.41 -4.34
CA VAL A 70 -2.72 -12.56 -3.26
C VAL A 70 -3.37 -11.29 -3.81
N VAL A 71 -2.66 -10.55 -4.68
CA VAL A 71 -3.18 -9.30 -5.25
C VAL A 71 -4.44 -9.56 -6.07
N THR A 72 -4.47 -10.64 -6.86
CA THR A 72 -5.67 -11.03 -7.62
C THR A 72 -6.88 -11.27 -6.71
N LYS A 73 -6.69 -11.98 -5.59
CA LYS A 73 -7.78 -12.20 -4.61
C LYS A 73 -8.21 -10.90 -3.93
N LEU A 74 -7.27 -10.02 -3.58
CA LEU A 74 -7.60 -8.71 -2.99
C LEU A 74 -8.41 -7.85 -3.97
N GLN A 75 -8.05 -7.86 -5.25
CA GLN A 75 -8.80 -7.15 -6.29
C GLN A 75 -10.23 -7.69 -6.44
N GLN A 76 -10.41 -9.01 -6.35
CA GLN A 76 -11.74 -9.64 -6.39
C GLN A 76 -12.58 -9.31 -5.15
N GLU A 77 -11.94 -9.27 -3.97
CA GLU A 77 -12.62 -8.99 -2.70
C GLU A 77 -13.06 -7.53 -2.56
N PHE A 78 -12.20 -6.58 -2.92
CA PHE A 78 -12.41 -5.17 -2.65
C PHE A 78 -12.82 -4.34 -3.88
N GLY A 79 -12.64 -4.85 -5.09
CA GLY A 79 -13.00 -4.15 -6.33
C GLY A 79 -12.37 -2.76 -6.43
N ASP A 80 -13.21 -1.75 -6.68
CA ASP A 80 -12.77 -0.35 -6.87
C ASP A 80 -12.23 0.31 -5.58
N LYS A 81 -12.42 -0.32 -4.41
CA LYS A 81 -11.87 0.15 -3.14
C LYS A 81 -10.41 -0.25 -2.91
N PHE A 82 -9.83 -0.97 -3.84
CA PHE A 82 -8.45 -1.45 -3.77
C PHE A 82 -7.70 -1.12 -5.05
N GLU A 83 -6.47 -0.66 -4.91
CA GLU A 83 -5.56 -0.44 -6.03
C GLU A 83 -4.18 -1.00 -5.69
N SER A 84 -3.61 -1.82 -6.58
CA SER A 84 -2.23 -2.29 -6.47
C SER A 84 -1.32 -1.50 -7.39
N ARG A 85 -0.23 -0.97 -6.83
CA ARG A 85 0.86 -0.27 -7.55
C ARG A 85 2.18 -0.98 -7.28
N MET A 86 2.73 -1.60 -8.30
CA MET A 86 4.08 -2.17 -8.21
C MET A 86 5.13 -1.05 -8.24
N ILE A 87 6.06 -1.11 -7.29
CA ILE A 87 7.25 -0.27 -7.21
C ILE A 87 8.43 -1.14 -7.62
N GLY A 88 8.89 -1.00 -8.85
CA GLY A 88 10.03 -1.78 -9.34
C GLY A 88 11.26 -1.58 -8.45
N PHE A 89 11.74 -2.65 -7.84
CA PHE A 89 12.85 -2.63 -6.89
C PHE A 89 13.81 -3.80 -7.16
N PRO A 90 14.84 -3.60 -8.02
CA PRO A 90 15.78 -4.64 -8.37
C PRO A 90 16.60 -5.11 -7.17
N VAL A 91 16.49 -6.38 -6.79
CA VAL A 91 17.29 -7.02 -5.74
C VAL A 91 18.03 -8.25 -6.25
N MET A 92 17.59 -8.82 -7.38
CA MET A 92 18.24 -10.01 -7.95
C MET A 92 19.54 -9.64 -8.65
N PRO A 93 20.69 -10.19 -8.22
CA PRO A 93 21.99 -9.82 -8.78
C PRO A 93 22.12 -10.28 -10.24
N GLY A 94 22.88 -9.53 -11.03
CA GLY A 94 23.21 -9.87 -12.42
C GLY A 94 22.07 -9.71 -13.42
N LYS A 95 20.92 -9.15 -13.01
CA LYS A 95 19.79 -8.87 -13.90
C LYS A 95 19.82 -7.42 -14.38
N LEU A 96 19.51 -7.22 -15.67
CA LEU A 96 19.46 -5.89 -16.27
C LEU A 96 18.19 -5.13 -15.84
N PRO A 97 18.24 -3.80 -15.69
CA PRO A 97 17.09 -3.00 -15.27
C PRO A 97 16.03 -2.84 -16.37
N THR A 98 16.26 -3.35 -17.57
CA THR A 98 15.40 -3.14 -18.76
C THR A 98 13.92 -3.43 -18.51
N VAL A 99 13.59 -4.51 -17.83
CA VAL A 99 12.17 -4.86 -17.55
C VAL A 99 11.48 -3.84 -16.66
N PHE A 100 12.18 -3.24 -15.71
CA PHE A 100 11.65 -2.20 -14.84
C PHE A 100 11.40 -0.90 -15.62
N GLU A 101 12.29 -0.58 -16.56
CA GLU A 101 12.12 0.58 -17.44
C GLU A 101 10.94 0.36 -18.38
N MET A 102 10.79 -0.84 -18.95
CA MET A 102 9.64 -1.21 -19.77
C MET A 102 8.33 -1.06 -18.99
N TYR A 103 8.29 -1.56 -17.76
CA TYR A 103 7.14 -1.42 -16.88
C TYR A 103 6.82 0.06 -16.59
N ASN A 104 7.83 0.83 -16.16
CA ASN A 104 7.65 2.25 -15.86
C ASN A 104 7.14 3.04 -17.08
N GLN A 105 7.65 2.73 -18.28
CA GLN A 105 7.15 3.34 -19.51
C GLN A 105 5.69 2.96 -19.78
N ALA A 106 5.33 1.70 -19.62
CA ALA A 106 3.95 1.25 -19.81
C ALA A 106 2.97 1.87 -18.79
N VAL A 107 3.42 2.11 -17.55
CA VAL A 107 2.64 2.86 -16.55
C VAL A 107 2.30 4.25 -17.06
N THR A 108 3.26 4.98 -17.64
CA THR A 108 3.01 6.33 -18.20
C THR A 108 2.05 6.31 -19.39
N MET A 109 1.94 5.17 -20.08
CA MET A 109 1.02 4.96 -21.22
C MET A 109 -0.31 4.31 -20.80
N GLY A 110 -0.59 4.21 -19.48
CA GLY A 110 -1.84 3.63 -18.95
C GLY A 110 -1.96 2.12 -19.10
N LYS A 111 -0.85 1.41 -19.37
CA LYS A 111 -0.80 -0.04 -19.59
C LYS A 111 0.07 -0.79 -18.57
N GLY A 112 0.34 -0.18 -17.41
CA GLY A 112 1.23 -0.75 -16.40
C GLY A 112 0.80 -2.11 -15.93
N GLN A 113 -0.48 -2.32 -15.59
CA GLN A 113 -0.99 -3.61 -15.11
C GLN A 113 -0.79 -4.71 -16.16
N LYS A 114 -1.16 -4.47 -17.41
CA LYS A 114 -1.00 -5.44 -18.50
C LYS A 114 0.47 -5.75 -18.78
N MET A 115 1.32 -4.73 -18.76
CA MET A 115 2.78 -4.91 -18.91
C MET A 115 3.34 -5.78 -17.77
N LYS A 116 2.94 -5.53 -16.52
CA LYS A 116 3.37 -6.31 -15.35
C LYS A 116 3.04 -7.80 -15.52
N GLU A 117 1.81 -8.11 -15.87
CA GLU A 117 1.35 -9.48 -16.12
C GLU A 117 2.18 -10.20 -17.20
N ILE A 118 2.38 -9.55 -18.34
CA ILE A 118 3.14 -10.11 -19.47
C ILE A 118 4.61 -10.30 -19.10
N LEU A 119 5.24 -9.33 -18.40
CA LEU A 119 6.64 -9.46 -17.98
C LEU A 119 6.84 -10.63 -17.00
N PHE A 120 5.97 -10.79 -16.00
CA PHE A 120 6.02 -11.94 -15.09
C PHE A 120 5.80 -13.26 -15.85
N GLN A 121 4.85 -13.30 -16.78
CA GLN A 121 4.61 -14.48 -17.61
C GLN A 121 5.83 -14.87 -18.46
N PHE A 122 6.45 -13.91 -19.13
CA PHE A 122 7.64 -14.16 -19.96
C PHE A 122 8.80 -14.66 -19.12
N ILE A 123 9.04 -14.07 -17.95
CA ILE A 123 10.16 -14.45 -17.09
C ILE A 123 9.94 -15.81 -16.43
N HIS A 124 8.78 -16.04 -15.81
CA HIS A 124 8.57 -17.20 -14.94
C HIS A 124 7.94 -18.40 -15.65
N ASN A 125 7.17 -18.18 -16.71
CA ASN A 125 6.49 -19.28 -17.41
C ASN A 125 7.18 -19.66 -18.72
N GLN A 126 7.92 -18.71 -19.34
CA GLN A 126 8.60 -18.93 -20.62
C GLN A 126 10.12 -18.89 -20.51
N ASP A 127 10.66 -18.66 -19.30
CA ASP A 127 12.11 -18.57 -19.00
C ASP A 127 12.86 -17.52 -19.85
N ILE A 128 12.18 -16.41 -20.19
CA ILE A 128 12.75 -15.34 -20.99
C ILE A 128 13.36 -14.28 -20.07
N HIS A 129 14.67 -14.14 -20.07
CA HIS A 129 15.39 -13.18 -19.23
C HIS A 129 16.10 -12.06 -20.01
N ASN A 130 16.18 -12.19 -21.32
CA ASN A 130 16.75 -11.17 -22.20
C ASN A 130 15.66 -10.48 -23.00
N PHE A 131 15.43 -9.21 -22.72
CA PHE A 131 14.43 -8.36 -23.39
C PHE A 131 15.08 -7.50 -24.47
N ASP A 132 15.70 -8.16 -25.45
CA ASP A 132 16.22 -7.52 -26.67
C ASP A 132 15.09 -6.91 -27.51
N LYS A 133 15.44 -6.30 -28.64
CA LYS A 133 14.48 -5.62 -29.52
C LYS A 133 13.38 -6.58 -30.02
N THR A 134 13.71 -7.85 -30.26
CA THR A 134 12.75 -8.84 -30.77
C THR A 134 11.72 -9.20 -29.70
N ILE A 135 12.20 -9.55 -28.51
CA ILE A 135 11.32 -9.89 -27.37
C ILE A 135 10.49 -8.67 -26.96
N ARG A 136 11.08 -7.47 -26.91
CA ARG A 136 10.29 -6.24 -26.65
C ARG A 136 9.18 -6.05 -27.64
N THR A 137 9.43 -6.29 -28.94
CA THR A 137 8.37 -6.16 -29.95
C THR A 137 7.21 -7.12 -29.70
N LEU A 138 7.49 -8.37 -29.29
CA LEU A 138 6.46 -9.35 -28.93
C LEU A 138 5.67 -8.88 -27.70
N VAL A 139 6.37 -8.48 -26.63
CA VAL A 139 5.74 -7.97 -25.40
C VAL A 139 4.83 -6.78 -25.71
N LEU A 140 5.30 -5.82 -26.50
CA LEU A 140 4.51 -4.62 -26.86
C LEU A 140 3.25 -4.96 -27.63
N LYS A 141 3.33 -5.96 -28.54
CA LYS A 141 2.18 -6.44 -29.28
C LYS A 141 1.13 -7.06 -28.33
N GLU A 142 1.55 -7.87 -27.36
CA GLU A 142 0.65 -8.49 -26.37
C GLU A 142 0.02 -7.47 -25.41
N VAL A 143 0.79 -6.46 -25.01
CA VAL A 143 0.29 -5.35 -24.16
C VAL A 143 -0.65 -4.42 -24.93
N GLY A 144 -0.51 -4.35 -26.27
CA GLY A 144 -1.25 -3.43 -27.14
C GLY A 144 -0.72 -2.01 -27.08
N LEU A 145 0.61 -1.84 -27.10
CA LEU A 145 1.29 -0.56 -27.09
C LEU A 145 1.93 -0.24 -28.45
N ASP A 146 1.86 1.02 -28.87
CA ASP A 146 2.59 1.47 -30.04
C ASP A 146 4.11 1.42 -29.78
N ARG A 147 4.82 0.76 -30.68
CA ARG A 147 6.26 0.51 -30.53
C ARG A 147 7.07 1.81 -30.66
N ILE A 148 6.69 2.69 -31.57
CA ILE A 148 7.46 3.93 -31.82
C ILE A 148 7.37 4.86 -30.60
N GLU A 149 6.17 5.06 -30.10
CA GLU A 149 5.91 5.86 -28.89
C GLU A 149 6.60 5.27 -27.67
N PHE A 150 6.50 3.94 -27.50
CA PHE A 150 7.13 3.25 -26.37
C PHE A 150 8.66 3.37 -26.37
N GLU A 151 9.32 3.09 -27.50
CA GLU A 151 10.79 3.20 -27.61
C GLU A 151 11.27 4.66 -27.46
N ALA A 152 10.52 5.64 -27.96
CA ALA A 152 10.81 7.04 -27.71
C ALA A 152 10.72 7.40 -26.23
N GLY A 153 9.72 6.86 -25.53
CA GLY A 153 9.57 7.00 -24.09
C GLY A 153 10.75 6.38 -23.30
N LEU A 154 11.19 5.18 -23.66
CA LEU A 154 12.38 4.57 -23.07
C LEU A 154 13.63 5.42 -23.31
N ALA A 155 13.84 5.87 -24.54
CA ALA A 155 14.99 6.70 -24.92
C ALA A 155 15.02 8.07 -24.20
N SER A 156 13.89 8.53 -23.67
CA SER A 156 13.80 9.77 -22.88
C SER A 156 14.56 9.72 -21.55
N GLY A 157 14.91 8.52 -21.06
CA GLY A 157 15.53 8.28 -19.75
C GLY A 157 14.59 8.47 -18.56
N LYS A 158 13.34 8.90 -18.75
CA LYS A 158 12.36 9.06 -17.65
C LYS A 158 12.05 7.76 -16.91
N PRO A 159 11.86 6.61 -17.59
CA PRO A 159 11.63 5.33 -16.92
C PRO A 159 12.79 4.90 -16.00
N PHE A 160 14.03 5.15 -16.43
CA PHE A 160 15.24 4.93 -15.62
C PHE A 160 15.27 5.85 -14.38
N GLN A 161 14.95 7.15 -14.56
CA GLN A 161 14.86 8.09 -13.44
C GLN A 161 13.79 7.66 -12.42
N THR A 162 12.66 7.12 -12.89
CA THR A 162 11.59 6.57 -12.04
C THR A 162 12.13 5.39 -11.22
N LEU A 163 12.87 4.49 -11.83
CA LEU A 163 13.52 3.39 -11.12
C LEU A 163 14.47 3.90 -10.02
N GLY A 164 15.23 4.95 -10.31
CA GLY A 164 16.08 5.62 -9.32
C GLY A 164 15.30 6.21 -8.13
N LYS A 165 14.12 6.79 -8.38
CA LYS A 165 13.22 7.28 -7.32
C LYS A 165 12.66 6.12 -6.47
N ASN A 166 12.25 5.04 -7.10
CA ASN A 166 11.77 3.83 -6.43
C ASN A 166 12.83 3.26 -5.48
N LYS A 167 14.08 3.16 -5.98
CA LYS A 167 15.20 2.70 -5.19
C LYS A 167 15.43 3.59 -3.96
N LYS A 168 15.46 4.90 -4.12
CA LYS A 168 15.61 5.85 -3.00
C LYS A 168 14.49 5.71 -1.97
N TRP A 169 13.25 5.50 -2.42
CA TRP A 169 12.13 5.27 -1.49
C TRP A 169 12.33 3.96 -0.73
N GLY A 170 12.59 2.85 -1.42
CA GLY A 170 12.84 1.56 -0.77
C GLY A 170 14.00 1.59 0.22
N GLU A 171 15.13 2.26 -0.13
CA GLU A 171 16.27 2.45 0.77
C GLU A 171 15.90 3.25 2.02
N ARG A 172 15.16 4.36 1.86
CA ARG A 172 14.69 5.20 2.97
C ARG A 172 13.82 4.42 3.95
N ILE A 173 12.91 3.61 3.45
CA ILE A 173 12.05 2.77 4.29
C ILE A 173 12.67 1.39 4.60
N LYS A 174 13.94 1.16 4.28
CA LYS A 174 14.69 -0.05 4.59
C LYS A 174 14.07 -1.33 3.99
N VAL A 175 13.73 -1.30 2.70
CA VAL A 175 13.36 -2.51 1.96
C VAL A 175 14.61 -3.35 1.76
N THR A 176 14.63 -4.57 2.29
CA THR A 176 15.75 -5.52 2.24
C THR A 176 15.43 -6.78 1.46
N GLN A 177 14.16 -6.99 1.13
CA GLN A 177 13.67 -8.16 0.40
C GLN A 177 12.43 -7.81 -0.43
N THR A 178 12.12 -8.66 -1.40
CA THR A 178 10.90 -8.57 -2.21
C THR A 178 10.11 -9.87 -2.14
N PRO A 179 8.77 -9.82 -2.13
CA PRO A 179 7.98 -8.58 -2.06
C PRO A 179 8.03 -7.92 -0.68
N THR A 180 7.99 -6.59 -0.63
CA THR A 180 7.69 -5.80 0.57
C THR A 180 6.47 -4.95 0.26
N VAL A 181 5.48 -4.96 1.14
CA VAL A 181 4.19 -4.30 0.94
C VAL A 181 3.99 -3.17 1.93
N VAL A 182 3.54 -2.03 1.40
CA VAL A 182 3.16 -0.84 2.16
C VAL A 182 1.77 -0.42 1.71
N LEU A 183 0.81 -0.32 2.63
CA LEU A 183 -0.50 0.26 2.34
C LEU A 183 -0.46 1.76 2.61
N ASP A 184 -1.14 2.53 1.76
CA ASP A 184 -1.35 3.97 1.88
C ASP A 184 -0.08 4.77 2.23
N GLY A 185 1.08 4.30 1.75
CA GLY A 185 2.38 4.97 1.85
C GLY A 185 3.10 4.84 3.20
N ASN A 186 2.42 4.50 4.29
CA ASN A 186 3.01 4.47 5.63
C ASN A 186 2.63 3.27 6.53
N ILE A 187 1.89 2.30 6.02
CA ILE A 187 1.51 1.09 6.76
C ILE A 187 2.23 -0.11 6.17
N ARG A 188 3.35 -0.52 6.75
CA ARG A 188 4.09 -1.71 6.32
C ARG A 188 3.41 -2.97 6.80
N ILE A 189 3.18 -3.92 5.90
CA ILE A 189 2.58 -5.20 6.22
C ILE A 189 3.67 -6.20 6.65
N LYS A 190 3.47 -6.87 7.79
CA LYS A 190 4.40 -7.87 8.33
C LYS A 190 4.13 -9.28 7.82
N ASN A 191 2.87 -9.61 7.62
CA ASN A 191 2.45 -10.91 7.11
C ASN A 191 1.69 -10.72 5.79
N LEU A 192 2.30 -11.18 4.68
CA LEU A 192 1.82 -10.96 3.32
C LEU A 192 0.75 -11.97 2.86
N ASN A 193 0.22 -12.83 3.74
CA ASN A 193 -0.88 -13.70 3.36
C ASN A 193 -2.17 -12.92 3.11
N PHE A 194 -3.07 -13.51 2.32
CA PHE A 194 -4.34 -12.89 1.94
C PHE A 194 -5.20 -12.50 3.16
N ASP A 195 -5.29 -13.36 4.17
CA ASP A 195 -6.19 -13.14 5.31
C ASP A 195 -5.74 -11.94 6.14
N ASN A 196 -4.44 -11.80 6.40
CA ASN A 196 -3.92 -10.63 7.10
C ASN A 196 -4.11 -9.34 6.31
N LEU A 197 -3.78 -9.35 5.02
CA LEU A 197 -4.00 -8.17 4.15
C LEU A 197 -5.48 -7.79 4.09
N LYS A 198 -6.38 -8.77 3.94
CA LYS A 198 -7.83 -8.54 3.98
C LYS A 198 -8.26 -7.86 5.27
N VAL A 199 -7.80 -8.35 6.42
CA VAL A 199 -8.13 -7.78 7.74
C VAL A 199 -7.63 -6.34 7.87
N VAL A 200 -6.38 -6.06 7.49
CA VAL A 200 -5.82 -4.69 7.56
C VAL A 200 -6.57 -3.75 6.62
N ILE A 201 -6.78 -4.12 5.36
CA ILE A 201 -7.51 -3.32 4.36
C ILE A 201 -8.93 -3.04 4.83
N GLN A 202 -9.65 -4.07 5.29
CA GLN A 202 -11.01 -3.91 5.80
C GLN A 202 -11.05 -2.94 6.98
N SER A 203 -10.10 -3.01 7.91
CA SER A 203 -10.07 -2.11 9.07
C SER A 203 -9.77 -0.65 8.70
N ILE A 204 -9.00 -0.41 7.62
CA ILE A 204 -8.79 0.94 7.05
C ILE A 204 -10.12 1.47 6.49
N LEU A 205 -10.78 0.70 5.64
CA LEU A 205 -12.07 1.09 5.03
C LEU A 205 -13.19 1.25 6.07
N ASP A 206 -13.19 0.49 7.15
CA ASP A 206 -14.16 0.63 8.25
C ASP A 206 -13.94 1.90 9.07
N ARG A 207 -12.68 2.34 9.20
CA ARG A 207 -12.36 3.63 9.83
C ARG A 207 -12.91 4.79 9.00
N ASP A 208 -12.77 4.75 7.68
CA ASP A 208 -13.29 5.80 6.78
C ASP A 208 -14.80 5.98 6.91
N ARG A 209 -15.53 4.88 7.12
CA ARG A 209 -16.98 4.93 7.29
C ARG A 209 -17.46 5.56 8.61
N LYS A 210 -16.53 5.69 9.57
CA LYS A 210 -16.83 6.23 10.92
C LYS A 210 -16.35 7.67 11.10
N SER A 211 -15.55 8.18 10.15
CA SER A 211 -15.04 9.56 10.12
C SER A 211 -15.98 10.50 9.38
#